data_0c426496c5a1a704b5cd712ff6e743b1
#
_entry.id   0c426496c5a1a704b5cd712ff6e743b1
#
_cell.length_a   1.000
_cell.length_b   1.000
_cell.length_c   1.000
_cell.angle_alpha   90.00
_cell.angle_beta   90.00
_cell.angle_gamma   90.00
#
_symmetry.space_group_name_H-M   'P 1'
#
loop_
_entity.id
_entity.type
_entity.pdbx_description
1 polymer ?
#
loop_
_entity_poly.entity_id
_entity_poly.type
_entity_poly.pdbx_seq_one_letter_code
_entity_poly.pdbx_strand_id
1 'polypeptide(L)'
;MLTAVLAGCGSTGADADKPSASPEPSATSTPEGSPSPTPTPTTSQIALPTDCRAILSDDVLTQLDGIPLNDAAFGPSGVGDDGTLTCIWGDPRADTTNLVTTISHEDRGPALDMLNALVANEGFTCFTPDGGTRCEKTFQNPQYPVTDGRTLFYRDDVLIDTRYSNLAPTGYTASIVAHLFG
;
A
#
# COMPACT_ATOMS: atom_id res chain seq x y z
N MET A 1 -52.07 12.97 -1.14
CA MET A 1 -52.47 13.55 -2.40
C MET A 1 -51.26 13.51 -3.32
N LEU A 2 -51.17 12.91 -4.44
CA LEU A 2 -51.86 12.23 -5.50
C LEU A 2 -50.77 11.44 -6.24
N THR A 3 -50.84 10.15 -6.36
CA THR A 3 -51.17 9.26 -7.51
C THR A 3 -50.82 9.70 -8.93
N ALA A 4 -50.10 8.83 -9.66
CA ALA A 4 -50.36 8.27 -10.98
C ALA A 4 -49.09 7.55 -11.46
N VAL A 5 -48.95 6.26 -11.70
CA VAL A 5 -49.46 5.18 -12.52
C VAL A 5 -49.64 5.54 -14.02
N LEU A 6 -48.91 4.75 -14.86
CA LEU A 6 -49.24 4.23 -16.19
C LEU A 6 -48.01 3.53 -16.77
N ALA A 7 -47.84 2.26 -16.88
CA ALA A 7 -48.39 1.18 -17.71
C ALA A 7 -48.38 1.45 -19.23
N GLY A 8 -47.65 0.62 -19.96
CA GLY A 8 -47.67 0.56 -21.43
C GLY A 8 -47.06 -0.74 -21.93
N CYS A 9 -47.89 -1.73 -22.19
CA CYS A 9 -47.65 -2.97 -22.93
C CYS A 9 -47.69 -2.76 -24.45
N GLY A 10 -47.09 -3.71 -25.19
CA GLY A 10 -47.37 -3.92 -26.60
C GLY A 10 -46.21 -4.69 -27.23
N SER A 11 -46.25 -5.89 -27.43
CA SER A 11 -46.95 -6.89 -28.28
C SER A 11 -46.12 -7.26 -29.51
N THR A 12 -45.72 -8.52 -29.53
CA THR A 12 -45.88 -9.59 -30.53
C THR A 12 -45.49 -9.36 -32.01
N GLY A 13 -44.74 -10.37 -32.51
CA GLY A 13 -44.60 -10.65 -33.93
C GLY A 13 -43.73 -11.88 -34.14
N ALA A 14 -44.35 -13.04 -34.17
CA ALA A 14 -43.77 -14.28 -34.69
C ALA A 14 -43.82 -14.24 -36.21
N ASP A 15 -42.83 -14.81 -36.88
CA ASP A 15 -43.10 -15.79 -37.93
C ASP A 15 -41.86 -16.60 -38.30
N ALA A 16 -42.10 -17.85 -38.56
CA ALA A 16 -41.18 -18.88 -38.93
C ALA A 16 -40.89 -18.86 -40.43
N ASP A 17 -39.66 -19.27 -40.77
CA ASP A 17 -39.46 -20.12 -41.94
C ASP A 17 -38.10 -20.85 -41.89
N LYS A 18 -38.16 -22.15 -41.97
CA LYS A 18 -37.10 -23.06 -42.30
C LYS A 18 -37.37 -23.55 -43.72
N PRO A 19 -36.40 -23.66 -44.64
CA PRO A 19 -35.83 -25.02 -44.77
C PRO A 19 -34.37 -25.13 -45.27
N SER A 20 -33.94 -26.31 -45.13
CA SER A 20 -33.11 -27.13 -46.02
C SER A 20 -31.61 -27.22 -45.80
N ALA A 21 -31.27 -28.41 -45.45
CA ALA A 21 -29.95 -29.00 -45.35
C ALA A 21 -29.25 -29.17 -46.70
N SER A 22 -27.93 -29.05 -46.71
CA SER A 22 -27.03 -29.88 -47.56
C SER A 22 -25.56 -29.60 -47.23
N PRO A 23 -24.59 -30.43 -47.62
CA PRO A 23 -23.87 -31.26 -46.67
C PRO A 23 -22.45 -30.73 -46.39
N GLU A 24 -21.95 -31.22 -45.27
CA GLU A 24 -20.62 -31.14 -44.76
C GLU A 24 -19.48 -31.48 -45.79
N PRO A 25 -18.36 -30.73 -45.72
CA PRO A 25 -17.07 -31.37 -45.95
C PRO A 25 -16.33 -31.56 -44.65
N SER A 26 -16.06 -32.79 -44.29
CA SER A 26 -15.11 -33.20 -43.24
C SER A 26 -13.80 -32.48 -43.41
N ALA A 27 -13.55 -31.52 -42.52
CA ALA A 27 -12.20 -30.96 -42.34
C ALA A 27 -11.48 -31.75 -41.23
N THR A 28 -10.49 -32.49 -41.62
CA THR A 28 -9.48 -33.13 -40.77
C THR A 28 -8.85 -32.08 -39.85
N SER A 29 -9.14 -32.15 -38.59
CA SER A 29 -8.49 -31.33 -37.55
C SER A 29 -7.09 -31.85 -37.30
N THR A 30 -6.10 -31.14 -37.81
CA THR A 30 -4.72 -31.21 -37.37
C THR A 30 -4.65 -30.76 -35.89
N PRO A 31 -4.00 -31.50 -34.98
CA PRO A 31 -3.83 -31.04 -33.61
C PRO A 31 -2.91 -29.82 -33.60
N GLU A 32 -3.50 -28.66 -33.39
CA GLU A 32 -2.79 -27.41 -33.15
C GLU A 32 -2.04 -27.51 -31.81
N GLY A 33 -0.73 -27.39 -31.90
CA GLY A 33 0.17 -27.51 -30.76
C GLY A 33 -0.21 -26.51 -29.69
N SER A 34 -0.43 -27.02 -28.45
CA SER A 34 -0.66 -26.22 -27.27
C SER A 34 0.42 -25.14 -27.12
N PRO A 35 0.09 -23.86 -27.01
CA PRO A 35 1.09 -22.83 -26.80
C PRO A 35 1.84 -23.10 -25.49
N SER A 36 3.15 -23.23 -25.60
CA SER A 36 4.04 -23.32 -24.44
C SER A 36 3.83 -22.09 -23.59
N PRO A 37 3.68 -22.20 -22.25
CA PRO A 37 3.52 -21.04 -21.41
C PRO A 37 4.73 -20.12 -21.57
N THR A 38 4.48 -18.91 -22.04
CA THR A 38 5.48 -17.83 -22.07
C THR A 38 5.89 -17.56 -20.62
N PRO A 39 7.19 -17.58 -20.28
CA PRO A 39 7.62 -17.28 -18.92
C PRO A 39 7.13 -15.85 -18.58
N THR A 40 6.33 -15.75 -17.54
CA THR A 40 5.94 -14.47 -16.93
C THR A 40 7.23 -13.79 -16.48
N PRO A 41 7.50 -12.52 -16.85
CA PRO A 41 8.66 -11.81 -16.35
C PRO A 41 8.56 -11.76 -14.83
N THR A 42 9.50 -12.39 -14.13
CA THR A 42 9.65 -12.23 -12.68
C THR A 42 10.19 -10.83 -12.46
N THR A 43 9.33 -9.91 -12.09
CA THR A 43 9.75 -8.59 -11.59
C THR A 43 10.59 -8.85 -10.35
N SER A 44 11.86 -8.46 -10.38
CA SER A 44 12.74 -8.57 -9.21
C SER A 44 12.19 -7.63 -8.14
N GLN A 45 11.72 -8.18 -7.03
CA GLN A 45 11.27 -7.36 -5.90
C GLN A 45 12.46 -6.60 -5.32
N ILE A 46 12.22 -5.36 -4.88
CA ILE A 46 13.20 -4.57 -4.15
C ILE A 46 13.49 -5.28 -2.83
N ALA A 47 14.76 -5.49 -2.50
CA ALA A 47 15.14 -6.08 -1.23
C ALA A 47 14.78 -5.12 -0.08
N LEU A 48 14.10 -5.64 0.95
CA LEU A 48 13.82 -4.84 2.14
C LEU A 48 15.11 -4.62 2.95
N PRO A 49 15.26 -3.45 3.59
CA PRO A 49 16.42 -3.15 4.42
C PRO A 49 16.38 -3.96 5.72
N THR A 50 17.56 -4.15 6.32
CA THR A 50 17.71 -4.94 7.55
C THR A 50 18.24 -4.13 8.72
N ASP A 51 18.61 -2.87 8.50
CA ASP A 51 19.20 -1.99 9.52
C ASP A 51 18.47 -0.63 9.55
N CYS A 52 17.93 -0.30 10.71
CA CYS A 52 17.16 0.92 10.94
C CYS A 52 18.00 2.21 10.85
N ARG A 53 19.29 2.14 11.10
CA ARG A 53 20.18 3.32 11.00
C ARG A 53 20.69 3.51 9.58
N ALA A 54 20.98 2.41 8.89
CA ALA A 54 21.54 2.46 7.54
C ALA A 54 20.59 3.11 6.50
N ILE A 55 19.28 3.09 6.77
CA ILE A 55 18.26 3.72 5.91
C ILE A 55 18.09 5.22 6.13
N LEU A 56 18.83 5.80 7.08
CA LEU A 56 18.69 7.20 7.47
C LEU A 56 19.95 7.99 7.12
N SER A 57 19.74 9.22 6.67
CA SER A 57 20.84 10.17 6.46
C SER A 57 21.45 10.64 7.79
N ASP A 58 22.68 11.15 7.75
CA ASP A 58 23.36 11.69 8.92
C ASP A 58 22.56 12.84 9.59
N ASP A 59 21.88 13.67 8.79
CA ASP A 59 21.04 14.74 9.31
C ASP A 59 19.85 14.23 10.11
N VAL A 60 19.24 13.14 9.66
CA VAL A 60 18.12 12.48 10.39
C VAL A 60 18.66 11.78 11.65
N LEU A 61 19.79 11.08 11.54
CA LEU A 61 20.42 10.42 12.68
C LEU A 61 20.84 11.42 13.76
N THR A 62 21.28 12.61 13.37
CA THR A 62 21.61 13.70 14.32
C THR A 62 20.38 14.17 15.08
N GLN A 63 19.19 14.23 14.43
CA GLN A 63 17.94 14.59 15.12
C GLN A 63 17.45 13.47 16.07
N LEU A 64 17.89 12.25 15.87
CA LEU A 64 17.57 11.08 16.70
C LEU A 64 18.66 10.77 17.74
N ASP A 65 19.69 11.61 17.83
CA ASP A 65 20.79 11.38 18.79
C ASP A 65 20.27 11.33 20.23
N GLY A 66 20.77 10.35 20.99
CA GLY A 66 20.34 10.10 22.36
C GLY A 66 18.98 9.40 22.53
N ILE A 67 18.23 9.17 21.44
CA ILE A 67 16.95 8.43 21.50
C ILE A 67 17.25 6.93 21.30
N PRO A 68 16.82 6.05 22.24
CA PRO A 68 17.00 4.62 22.10
C PRO A 68 16.32 4.07 20.83
N LEU A 69 16.97 3.10 20.18
CA LEU A 69 16.44 2.38 19.04
C LEU A 69 16.12 0.93 19.45
N ASN A 70 14.91 0.48 19.12
CA ASN A 70 14.46 -0.90 19.30
C ASN A 70 14.58 -1.41 20.76
N ASP A 71 14.23 -0.56 21.72
CA ASP A 71 14.15 -0.98 23.11
C ASP A 71 13.06 -2.06 23.28
N ALA A 72 13.41 -3.16 23.93
CA ALA A 72 12.53 -4.32 24.11
C ALA A 72 11.23 -4.01 24.86
N ALA A 73 11.16 -2.92 25.62
CA ALA A 73 9.94 -2.49 26.30
C ALA A 73 8.83 -2.07 25.35
N PHE A 74 9.15 -1.71 24.10
CA PHE A 74 8.16 -1.39 23.06
C PHE A 74 7.63 -2.61 22.28
N GLY A 75 8.19 -3.80 22.56
CA GLY A 75 7.81 -5.04 21.89
C GLY A 75 8.76 -5.44 20.73
N PRO A 76 8.30 -6.36 19.86
CA PRO A 76 9.13 -6.88 18.78
C PRO A 76 9.56 -5.78 17.80
N SER A 77 10.83 -5.80 17.42
CA SER A 77 11.43 -4.85 16.47
C SER A 77 12.60 -5.49 15.73
N GLY A 78 13.15 -4.79 14.74
CA GLY A 78 14.16 -5.35 13.83
C GLY A 78 13.50 -6.11 12.67
N VAL A 79 14.21 -7.10 12.11
CA VAL A 79 13.73 -7.90 10.97
C VAL A 79 12.84 -9.02 11.48
N GLY A 80 11.60 -9.06 10.97
CA GLY A 80 10.65 -10.15 11.24
C GLY A 80 10.90 -11.38 10.38
N ASP A 81 10.21 -12.49 10.70
CA ASP A 81 10.33 -13.76 9.95
C ASP A 81 9.85 -13.65 8.49
N ASP A 82 8.99 -12.68 8.19
CA ASP A 82 8.48 -12.34 6.86
C ASP A 82 9.39 -11.34 6.09
N GLY A 83 10.52 -10.97 6.68
CA GLY A 83 11.45 -9.99 6.14
C GLY A 83 11.07 -8.53 6.40
N THR A 84 9.93 -8.26 7.01
CA THR A 84 9.51 -6.90 7.39
C THR A 84 10.49 -6.29 8.37
N LEU A 85 10.93 -5.05 8.12
CA LEU A 85 11.76 -4.30 9.06
C LEU A 85 10.88 -3.39 9.92
N THR A 86 10.95 -3.55 11.25
CA THR A 86 10.31 -2.64 12.22
C THR A 86 11.37 -1.86 12.99
N CYS A 87 11.31 -0.55 12.94
CA CYS A 87 12.20 0.37 13.64
C CYS A 87 11.40 1.18 14.66
N ILE A 88 11.81 1.13 15.93
CA ILE A 88 11.18 1.83 17.04
C ILE A 88 12.20 2.75 17.70
N TRP A 89 12.03 4.05 17.51
CA TRP A 89 12.80 5.09 18.20
C TRP A 89 11.97 5.62 19.37
N GLY A 90 12.46 5.50 20.57
CA GLY A 90 11.77 5.96 21.77
C GLY A 90 12.48 5.59 23.06
N ASP A 91 12.23 6.36 24.12
CA ASP A 91 12.65 6.03 25.48
C ASP A 91 11.43 5.47 26.24
N PRO A 92 11.47 4.24 26.77
CA PRO A 92 10.36 3.67 27.53
C PRO A 92 9.94 4.47 28.77
N ARG A 93 10.79 5.42 29.19
CA ARG A 93 10.49 6.34 30.30
C ARG A 93 9.73 7.60 29.84
N ALA A 94 9.60 7.79 28.53
CA ALA A 94 8.93 8.92 27.88
C ALA A 94 7.86 8.40 26.91
N ASP A 95 6.83 7.79 27.44
CA ASP A 95 5.77 7.05 26.73
C ASP A 95 4.96 7.88 25.70
N THR A 96 5.06 9.20 25.76
CA THR A 96 4.45 10.11 24.75
C THR A 96 5.42 10.54 23.65
N THR A 97 6.65 9.97 23.59
CA THR A 97 7.67 10.38 22.59
C THR A 97 8.25 9.15 21.92
N ASN A 98 7.74 8.83 20.75
CA ASN A 98 8.17 7.69 19.95
C ASN A 98 7.94 7.88 18.46
N LEU A 99 8.66 7.07 17.66
CA LEU A 99 8.55 6.99 16.22
C LEU A 99 8.69 5.53 15.83
N VAL A 100 7.65 4.97 15.23
CA VAL A 100 7.60 3.57 14.80
C VAL A 100 7.48 3.52 13.29
N THR A 101 8.39 2.82 12.63
CA THR A 101 8.36 2.61 11.18
C THR A 101 8.36 1.13 10.87
N THR A 102 7.45 0.72 10.00
CA THR A 102 7.42 -0.62 9.41
C THR A 102 7.68 -0.50 7.91
N ILE A 103 8.60 -1.31 7.38
CA ILE A 103 8.89 -1.40 5.95
C ILE A 103 8.62 -2.84 5.53
N SER A 104 7.64 -3.03 4.64
CA SER A 104 7.15 -4.33 4.23
C SER A 104 6.88 -4.39 2.74
N HIS A 105 6.80 -5.60 2.19
CA HIS A 105 6.17 -5.79 0.89
C HIS A 105 4.66 -5.71 1.02
N GLU A 106 4.02 -5.04 0.05
CA GLU A 106 2.57 -4.94 -0.05
C GLU A 106 2.17 -4.91 -1.52
N ASP A 107 1.25 -5.78 -1.93
CA ASP A 107 0.75 -5.78 -3.29
C ASP A 107 0.05 -4.46 -3.63
N ARG A 108 0.19 -4.00 -4.88
CA ARG A 108 -0.31 -2.71 -5.34
C ARG A 108 -1.81 -2.51 -5.09
N GLY A 109 -2.64 -3.55 -5.30
CA GLY A 109 -4.10 -3.47 -5.10
C GLY A 109 -4.43 -3.11 -3.65
N PRO A 110 -4.11 -3.99 -2.68
CA PRO A 110 -4.31 -3.75 -1.25
C PRO A 110 -3.68 -2.44 -0.75
N ALA A 111 -2.47 -2.10 -1.19
CA ALA A 111 -1.82 -0.85 -0.81
C ALA A 111 -2.65 0.38 -1.22
N LEU A 112 -3.09 0.46 -2.48
CA LEU A 112 -3.89 1.59 -2.97
C LEU A 112 -5.27 1.64 -2.32
N ASP A 113 -5.90 0.50 -2.07
CA ASP A 113 -7.18 0.43 -1.38
C ASP A 113 -7.07 0.99 0.05
N MET A 114 -6.01 0.61 0.77
CA MET A 114 -5.71 1.15 2.09
C MET A 114 -5.47 2.67 2.06
N LEU A 115 -4.63 3.17 1.15
CA LEU A 115 -4.34 4.61 1.04
C LEU A 115 -5.59 5.42 0.70
N ASN A 116 -6.44 4.92 -0.22
CA ASN A 116 -7.71 5.56 -0.56
C ASN A 116 -8.69 5.57 0.62
N ALA A 117 -8.74 4.48 1.41
CA ALA A 117 -9.57 4.42 2.61
C ALA A 117 -9.13 5.43 3.67
N LEU A 118 -7.82 5.65 3.85
CA LEU A 118 -7.28 6.68 4.76
C LEU A 118 -7.71 8.09 4.34
N VAL A 119 -7.72 8.39 3.04
CA VAL A 119 -8.22 9.68 2.53
C VAL A 119 -9.72 9.81 2.79
N ALA A 120 -10.51 8.80 2.40
CA ALA A 120 -11.96 8.86 2.44
C ALA A 120 -12.53 8.90 3.86
N ASN A 121 -11.91 8.17 4.80
CA ASN A 121 -12.49 7.92 6.12
C ASN A 121 -11.75 8.61 7.27
N GLU A 122 -10.46 8.89 7.09
CA GLU A 122 -9.61 9.38 8.18
C GLU A 122 -9.03 10.78 7.93
N GLY A 123 -9.26 11.38 6.76
CA GLY A 123 -8.81 12.73 6.43
C GLY A 123 -7.32 12.86 6.22
N PHE A 124 -6.67 11.82 5.65
CA PHE A 124 -5.30 11.92 5.17
C PHE A 124 -5.22 12.76 3.90
N THR A 125 -4.09 13.43 3.70
CA THR A 125 -3.74 14.08 2.44
C THR A 125 -2.71 13.23 1.71
N CYS A 126 -2.96 12.93 0.44
CA CYS A 126 -2.05 12.13 -0.38
C CYS A 126 -1.53 12.93 -1.58
N PHE A 127 -0.27 12.66 -1.96
CA PHE A 127 0.43 13.24 -3.11
C PHE A 127 1.45 12.24 -3.65
N THR A 128 2.07 12.54 -4.78
CA THR A 128 2.95 11.60 -5.50
C THR A 128 4.38 12.11 -5.64
N PRO A 129 5.18 12.19 -4.56
CA PRO A 129 6.59 12.51 -4.65
C PRO A 129 7.40 11.29 -5.08
N ASP A 130 8.55 11.51 -5.69
CA ASP A 130 9.58 10.49 -5.93
C ASP A 130 9.07 9.22 -6.62
N GLY A 131 8.07 9.35 -7.50
CA GLY A 131 7.48 8.24 -8.25
C GLY A 131 6.61 7.29 -7.43
N GLY A 132 6.36 7.59 -6.15
CA GLY A 132 5.49 6.83 -5.25
C GLY A 132 4.23 7.58 -4.86
N THR A 133 3.43 7.00 -3.98
CA THR A 133 2.28 7.64 -3.33
C THR A 133 2.58 7.84 -1.86
N ARG A 134 2.54 9.08 -1.40
CA ARG A 134 2.70 9.46 0.00
C ARG A 134 1.38 9.96 0.55
N CYS A 135 0.94 9.42 1.70
CA CYS A 135 -0.22 9.88 2.44
C CYS A 135 0.19 10.25 3.85
N GLU A 136 -0.26 11.40 4.35
CA GLU A 136 0.13 11.85 5.68
C GLU A 136 -1.00 12.56 6.41
N LYS A 137 -0.96 12.48 7.72
CA LYS A 137 -1.85 13.19 8.63
C LYS A 137 -1.14 13.47 9.94
N THR A 138 -1.34 14.67 10.46
CA THR A 138 -0.97 15.06 11.84
C THR A 138 -2.22 15.46 12.61
N PHE A 139 -2.23 15.20 13.91
CA PHE A 139 -3.35 15.53 14.78
C PHE A 139 -2.88 15.72 16.22
N GLN A 140 -3.68 16.42 17.03
CA GLN A 140 -3.41 16.53 18.46
C GLN A 140 -3.77 15.24 19.16
N ASN A 141 -2.89 14.73 20.02
CA ASN A 141 -3.19 13.57 20.84
C ASN A 141 -4.38 13.89 21.76
N PRO A 142 -5.41 13.00 21.84
CA PRO A 142 -6.60 13.28 22.62
C PRO A 142 -6.39 13.25 24.15
N GLN A 143 -5.28 12.69 24.63
CA GLN A 143 -4.99 12.48 26.06
C GLN A 143 -3.84 13.34 26.56
N TYR A 144 -2.89 13.69 25.69
CA TYR A 144 -1.65 14.38 26.03
C TYR A 144 -1.46 15.62 25.13
N PRO A 145 -0.80 16.68 25.64
CA PRO A 145 -0.57 17.90 24.87
C PRO A 145 0.60 17.73 23.86
N VAL A 146 0.55 16.69 23.04
CA VAL A 146 1.56 16.37 22.04
C VAL A 146 0.91 16.18 20.66
N THR A 147 1.71 16.27 19.61
CA THR A 147 1.28 16.04 18.23
C THR A 147 1.62 14.62 17.83
N ASP A 148 0.62 13.90 17.38
CA ASP A 148 0.75 12.60 16.74
C ASP A 148 0.71 12.74 15.22
N GLY A 149 1.21 11.74 14.53
CA GLY A 149 1.06 11.68 13.09
C GLY A 149 1.35 10.30 12.52
N ARG A 150 0.94 10.16 11.28
CA ARG A 150 1.24 8.98 10.47
C ARG A 150 1.56 9.39 9.05
N THR A 151 2.61 8.80 8.50
CA THR A 151 3.04 8.96 7.12
C THR A 151 3.17 7.58 6.49
N LEU A 152 2.51 7.39 5.37
CA LEU A 152 2.68 6.19 4.55
C LEU A 152 3.34 6.60 3.22
N PHE A 153 4.24 5.77 2.72
CA PHE A 153 4.77 5.88 1.36
C PHE A 153 4.75 4.51 0.71
N TYR A 154 4.22 4.45 -0.52
CA TYR A 154 4.14 3.24 -1.31
C TYR A 154 4.77 3.43 -2.69
N ARG A 155 5.68 2.53 -3.07
CA ARG A 155 6.29 2.45 -4.39
C ARG A 155 6.85 1.06 -4.65
N ASP A 156 6.66 0.54 -5.86
CA ASP A 156 7.28 -0.70 -6.35
C ASP A 156 7.11 -1.89 -5.37
N ASP A 157 5.87 -2.10 -4.90
CA ASP A 157 5.45 -3.14 -3.94
C ASP A 157 6.14 -3.05 -2.57
N VAL A 158 6.69 -1.90 -2.21
CA VAL A 158 7.19 -1.59 -0.88
C VAL A 158 6.32 -0.53 -0.21
N LEU A 159 5.86 -0.84 0.99
CA LEU A 159 5.13 0.06 1.87
C LEU A 159 6.02 0.48 3.04
N ILE A 160 6.13 1.78 3.26
CA ILE A 160 6.74 2.40 4.44
C ILE A 160 5.60 3.01 5.25
N ASP A 161 5.31 2.50 6.44
CA ASP A 161 4.30 3.04 7.38
C ASP A 161 5.01 3.58 8.62
N THR A 162 4.98 4.87 8.81
CA THR A 162 5.60 5.56 9.95
C THR A 162 4.54 6.22 10.79
N ARG A 163 4.51 5.91 12.08
CA ARG A 163 3.66 6.53 13.10
C ARG A 163 4.54 7.18 14.15
N TYR A 164 4.14 8.33 14.63
CA TYR A 164 4.90 9.03 15.65
C TYR A 164 4.00 9.75 16.65
N SER A 165 4.52 9.90 17.85
CA SER A 165 4.02 10.79 18.87
C SER A 165 5.16 11.70 19.31
N ASN A 166 5.01 13.00 19.18
CA ASN A 166 5.97 14.02 19.60
C ASN A 166 7.42 13.85 19.08
N LEU A 167 7.65 12.95 18.14
CA LEU A 167 8.97 12.66 17.55
C LEU A 167 8.84 12.54 16.03
N ALA A 168 9.09 13.64 15.32
CA ALA A 168 8.96 13.71 13.87
C ALA A 168 10.20 14.37 13.24
N PRO A 169 11.31 13.62 13.06
CA PRO A 169 12.51 14.17 12.44
C PRO A 169 12.24 14.64 11.02
N THR A 170 12.71 15.84 10.71
CA THR A 170 12.58 16.41 9.36
C THR A 170 13.35 15.55 8.36
N GLY A 171 12.69 15.18 7.25
CA GLY A 171 13.32 14.39 6.20
C GLY A 171 13.33 12.88 6.45
N TYR A 172 12.72 12.39 7.54
CA TYR A 172 12.76 10.97 7.92
C TYR A 172 12.30 10.04 6.80
N THR A 173 11.06 10.20 6.31
CA THR A 173 10.53 9.38 5.21
C THR A 173 11.31 9.57 3.91
N ALA A 174 11.72 10.81 3.59
CA ALA A 174 12.51 11.09 2.39
C ALA A 174 13.88 10.39 2.42
N SER A 175 14.51 10.29 3.58
CA SER A 175 15.76 9.57 3.77
C SER A 175 15.62 8.07 3.46
N ILE A 176 14.56 7.43 3.98
CA ILE A 176 14.26 6.03 3.71
C ILE A 176 13.97 5.82 2.21
N VAL A 177 13.17 6.69 1.60
CA VAL A 177 12.86 6.63 0.16
C VAL A 177 14.12 6.76 -0.69
N ALA A 178 15.02 7.68 -0.36
CA ALA A 178 16.29 7.84 -1.05
C ALA A 178 17.19 6.60 -0.91
N HIS A 179 17.19 5.95 0.24
CA HIS A 179 17.96 4.71 0.45
C HIS A 179 17.42 3.53 -0.38
N LEU A 180 16.09 3.39 -0.46
CA LEU A 180 15.46 2.25 -1.13
C LEU A 180 15.37 2.40 -2.65
N PHE A 181 15.23 3.61 -3.16
CA PHE A 181 14.86 3.89 -4.55
C PHE A 181 15.80 4.87 -5.26
N GLY A 182 16.84 5.34 -4.58
CA GLY A 182 17.83 6.32 -5.09
C GLY A 182 18.95 5.75 -5.91
#